data_a6f2fafce9cb94a96fa4897e9aeb70bc
#
_entry.id   a6f2fafce9cb94a96fa4897e9aeb70bc
#
_cell.length_a   1.000
_cell.length_b   1.000
_cell.length_c   1.000
_cell.angle_alpha   90.00
_cell.angle_beta   90.00
_cell.angle_gamma   90.00
#
_symmetry.space_group_name_H-M   'P 1'
#
loop_
_entity.id
_entity.type
_entity.pdbx_description
1 polymer ?
#
loop_
_entity_poly.entity_id
_entity_poly.type
_entity_poly.pdbx_seq_one_letter_code
_entity_poly.pdbx_strand_id
1 'polypeptide(L)'
;VVADLIKVEKQYEIAIETALGGSIQNIVTRDEDTAKRMIQFLKKNKFGRATFLPLTSIRPGNGIGRPEALKEPGVIGPANTLVTVDPKYNGLASNLLGRTLVVDHIDHGIQIAGKYKQSIRIVTLEGELINPGGSMTGGAFKNTSNLLSRRREIEELEKAVQKLKAQMNDLEQSLSEKRTKRTGYYEKIELLKEELQKAYVVQNTAKMNLDQAEAKIHTSENMISD
;
A
#
# COMPACT_ATOMS: atom_id res chain seq x y z
N VAL A 1 14.74 -3.68 12.25
CA VAL A 1 15.12 -5.11 12.21
C VAL A 1 15.37 -5.55 10.78
N VAL A 2 15.84 -6.80 10.57
CA VAL A 2 16.11 -7.34 9.23
C VAL A 2 14.88 -7.23 8.32
N ALA A 3 13.70 -7.55 8.82
CA ALA A 3 12.45 -7.40 8.07
C ALA A 3 12.22 -6.00 7.50
N ASP A 4 12.72 -4.95 8.17
CA ASP A 4 12.55 -3.56 7.74
C ASP A 4 13.48 -3.16 6.59
N LEU A 5 14.50 -3.94 6.33
CA LEU A 5 15.55 -3.64 5.34
C LEU A 5 15.36 -4.39 4.03
N ILE A 6 14.54 -5.45 4.03
CA ILE A 6 14.35 -6.36 2.91
C ILE A 6 13.00 -6.07 2.25
N LYS A 7 13.01 -5.89 0.93
CA LYS A 7 11.81 -5.87 0.09
C LYS A 7 11.81 -7.13 -0.78
N VAL A 8 10.66 -7.76 -0.91
CA VAL A 8 10.49 -9.01 -1.64
C VAL A 8 9.17 -8.99 -2.40
N GLU A 9 9.13 -9.63 -3.57
CA GLU A 9 7.91 -9.81 -4.33
C GLU A 9 6.99 -10.83 -3.63
N LYS A 10 5.67 -10.59 -3.73
CA LYS A 10 4.64 -11.40 -3.05
C LYS A 10 4.83 -12.91 -3.20
N GLN A 11 5.19 -13.35 -4.40
CA GLN A 11 5.38 -14.77 -4.70
C GLN A 11 6.54 -15.43 -3.93
N TYR A 12 7.52 -14.64 -3.46
CA TYR A 12 8.69 -15.14 -2.74
C TYR A 12 8.64 -14.88 -1.23
N GLU A 13 7.63 -14.18 -0.73
CA GLU A 13 7.55 -13.79 0.70
C GLU A 13 7.68 -14.98 1.64
N ILE A 14 6.94 -16.06 1.39
CA ILE A 14 6.94 -17.26 2.23
C ILE A 14 8.31 -17.93 2.20
N ALA A 15 8.89 -18.09 1.01
CA ALA A 15 10.20 -18.70 0.85
C ALA A 15 11.31 -17.91 1.57
N ILE A 16 11.32 -16.58 1.41
CA ILE A 16 12.31 -15.70 2.01
C ILE A 16 12.14 -15.64 3.53
N GLU A 17 10.91 -15.58 4.03
CA GLU A 17 10.65 -15.60 5.46
C GLU A 17 11.08 -16.92 6.10
N THR A 18 10.80 -18.05 5.45
CA THR A 18 11.30 -19.37 5.87
C THR A 18 12.82 -19.45 5.82
N ALA A 19 13.44 -18.93 4.76
CA ALA A 19 14.90 -18.89 4.63
C ALA A 19 15.57 -18.06 5.74
N LEU A 20 14.99 -16.93 6.12
CA LEU A 20 15.46 -16.08 7.22
C LEU A 20 15.19 -16.71 8.58
N GLY A 21 14.05 -17.37 8.74
CA GLY A 21 13.61 -17.92 10.02
C GLY A 21 13.68 -16.89 11.14
N GLY A 22 14.24 -17.24 12.28
CA GLY A 22 14.39 -16.32 13.42
C GLY A 22 15.25 -15.09 13.14
N SER A 23 16.10 -15.13 12.13
CA SER A 23 16.98 -13.99 11.76
C SER A 23 16.21 -12.78 11.24
N ILE A 24 14.95 -12.96 10.83
CA ILE A 24 14.09 -11.86 10.35
C ILE A 24 13.88 -10.76 11.41
N GLN A 25 13.94 -11.13 12.69
CA GLN A 25 13.77 -10.22 13.83
C GLN A 25 15.10 -9.66 14.35
N ASN A 26 16.24 -10.10 13.83
CA ASN A 26 17.55 -9.63 14.29
C ASN A 26 17.70 -8.13 14.07
N ILE A 27 18.35 -7.47 15.00
CA ILE A 27 18.56 -6.02 15.01
C ILE A 27 19.86 -5.70 14.30
N VAL A 28 19.79 -4.93 13.22
CA VAL A 28 20.99 -4.48 12.50
C VAL A 28 21.53 -3.24 13.17
N THR A 29 22.81 -3.23 13.51
CA THR A 29 23.53 -2.10 14.09
C THR A 29 24.63 -1.64 13.17
N ARG A 30 25.03 -0.38 13.30
CA ARG A 30 26.13 0.18 12.50
C ARG A 30 27.46 -0.53 12.80
N ASP A 31 27.74 -0.75 14.09
CA ASP A 31 29.01 -1.26 14.61
C ASP A 31 28.79 -2.11 15.87
N GLU A 32 29.88 -2.76 16.32
CA GLU A 32 29.93 -3.63 17.50
C GLU A 32 29.73 -2.84 18.80
N ASP A 33 30.23 -1.60 18.87
CA ASP A 33 30.07 -0.78 20.06
C ASP A 33 28.61 -0.41 20.32
N THR A 34 27.87 -0.15 19.25
CA THR A 34 26.43 0.05 19.32
C THR A 34 25.72 -1.20 19.80
N ALA A 35 26.04 -2.37 19.23
CA ALA A 35 25.49 -3.65 19.66
C ALA A 35 25.79 -3.93 21.13
N LYS A 36 27.03 -3.71 21.58
CA LYS A 36 27.48 -3.88 22.98
C LYS A 36 26.66 -3.01 23.94
N ARG A 37 26.48 -1.72 23.61
CA ARG A 37 25.67 -0.80 24.43
C ARG A 37 24.22 -1.27 24.54
N MET A 38 23.63 -1.72 23.45
CA MET A 38 22.26 -2.24 23.45
C MET A 38 22.13 -3.53 24.26
N ILE A 39 23.09 -4.44 24.17
CA ILE A 39 23.13 -5.68 24.97
C ILE A 39 23.21 -5.31 26.46
N GLN A 40 24.06 -4.36 26.84
CA GLN A 40 24.19 -3.89 28.23
C GLN A 40 22.87 -3.27 28.73
N PHE A 41 22.20 -2.47 27.89
CA PHE A 41 20.91 -1.91 28.20
C PHE A 41 19.84 -2.98 28.44
N LEU A 42 19.73 -3.97 27.56
CA LEU A 42 18.79 -5.09 27.74
C LEU A 42 19.09 -5.87 29.03
N LYS A 43 20.37 -6.11 29.33
CA LYS A 43 20.79 -6.82 30.54
C LYS A 43 20.44 -6.03 31.79
N LYS A 44 20.75 -4.73 31.84
CA LYS A 44 20.47 -3.83 32.98
C LYS A 44 18.98 -3.75 33.31
N ASN A 45 18.15 -3.68 32.26
CA ASN A 45 16.69 -3.52 32.43
C ASN A 45 15.91 -4.87 32.43
N LYS A 46 16.59 -6.00 32.31
CA LYS A 46 15.97 -7.35 32.24
C LYS A 46 14.94 -7.50 31.12
N PHE A 47 15.14 -6.86 29.97
CA PHE A 47 14.22 -6.86 28.81
C PHE A 47 14.34 -8.10 27.91
N GLY A 48 15.02 -9.15 28.37
CA GLY A 48 15.20 -10.36 27.59
C GLY A 48 16.44 -10.32 26.68
N ARG A 49 16.42 -11.09 25.59
CA ARG A 49 17.56 -11.27 24.68
C ARG A 49 17.17 -10.89 23.28
N ALA A 50 18.12 -10.24 22.55
CA ALA A 50 18.00 -9.98 21.14
C ALA A 50 19.33 -10.32 20.46
N THR A 51 19.28 -10.65 19.17
CA THR A 51 20.46 -10.84 18.33
C THR A 51 20.74 -9.57 17.56
N PHE A 52 22.00 -9.12 17.62
CA PHE A 52 22.47 -7.93 16.92
C PHE A 52 23.40 -8.31 15.79
N LEU A 53 23.28 -7.63 14.66
CA LEU A 53 24.06 -7.83 13.45
C LEU A 53 24.84 -6.54 13.13
N PRO A 54 26.09 -6.38 13.66
CA PRO A 54 26.92 -5.22 13.35
C PRO A 54 27.38 -5.27 11.90
N LEU A 55 27.08 -4.23 11.11
CA LEU A 55 27.45 -4.18 9.69
C LEU A 55 28.98 -4.23 9.46
N THR A 56 29.76 -3.74 10.42
CA THR A 56 31.22 -3.79 10.37
C THR A 56 31.80 -5.21 10.49
N SER A 57 31.09 -6.12 11.19
CA SER A 57 31.50 -7.51 11.40
C SER A 57 30.89 -8.50 10.40
N ILE A 58 29.71 -8.17 9.85
CA ILE A 58 29.01 -9.07 8.93
C ILE A 58 29.76 -9.12 7.59
N ARG A 59 30.18 -10.32 7.21
CA ARG A 59 30.83 -10.58 5.92
C ARG A 59 29.80 -11.17 4.94
N PRO A 60 29.86 -10.83 3.65
CA PRO A 60 29.07 -11.50 2.63
C PRO A 60 29.22 -13.02 2.70
N GLY A 61 28.11 -13.73 2.47
CA GLY A 61 28.15 -15.19 2.41
C GLY A 61 28.87 -15.67 1.13
N ASN A 62 29.44 -16.88 1.19
CA ASN A 62 30.16 -17.48 0.05
C ASN A 62 29.21 -18.03 -1.04
N GLY A 63 27.91 -17.70 -0.98
CA GLY A 63 26.92 -18.21 -1.91
C GLY A 63 26.61 -19.70 -1.71
N ILE A 64 25.96 -20.28 -2.73
CA ILE A 64 25.61 -21.70 -2.76
C ILE A 64 26.89 -22.50 -3.06
N GLY A 65 27.29 -23.40 -2.15
CA GLY A 65 28.53 -24.18 -2.27
C GLY A 65 28.60 -25.13 -3.49
N ARG A 66 27.54 -25.22 -4.26
CA ARG A 66 27.38 -26.03 -5.47
C ARG A 66 26.73 -25.19 -6.58
N PRO A 67 27.49 -24.38 -7.33
CA PRO A 67 26.91 -23.50 -8.37
C PRO A 67 26.17 -24.27 -9.47
N GLU A 68 26.51 -25.53 -9.70
CA GLU A 68 25.85 -26.40 -10.69
C GLU A 68 24.37 -26.61 -10.35
N ALA A 69 24.00 -26.58 -9.06
CA ALA A 69 22.63 -26.73 -8.61
C ALA A 69 21.70 -25.61 -9.12
N LEU A 70 22.25 -24.46 -9.50
CA LEU A 70 21.46 -23.36 -10.07
C LEU A 70 20.84 -23.69 -11.44
N LYS A 71 21.33 -24.72 -12.10
CA LYS A 71 20.85 -25.15 -13.43
C LYS A 71 19.84 -26.31 -13.35
N GLU A 72 19.54 -26.79 -12.16
CA GLU A 72 18.60 -27.89 -11.98
C GLU A 72 17.16 -27.47 -12.27
N PRO A 73 16.34 -28.39 -12.77
CA PRO A 73 14.91 -28.12 -12.97
C PRO A 73 14.22 -27.67 -11.67
N GLY A 74 13.30 -26.72 -11.79
CA GLY A 74 12.54 -26.18 -10.66
C GLY A 74 13.30 -25.15 -9.80
N VAL A 75 14.56 -24.86 -10.11
CA VAL A 75 15.32 -23.83 -9.40
C VAL A 75 14.91 -22.44 -9.86
N ILE A 76 14.57 -21.59 -8.89
CA ILE A 76 14.26 -20.17 -9.11
C ILE A 76 15.53 -19.33 -8.96
N GLY A 77 16.35 -19.62 -7.93
CA GLY A 77 17.63 -18.95 -7.72
C GLY A 77 18.06 -18.93 -6.27
N PRO A 78 19.21 -18.31 -5.97
CA PRO A 78 19.64 -18.05 -4.60
C PRO A 78 18.70 -17.06 -3.91
N ALA A 79 18.35 -17.29 -2.65
CA ALA A 79 17.39 -16.46 -1.93
C ALA A 79 17.77 -14.98 -1.84
N ASN A 80 19.08 -14.66 -1.79
CA ASN A 80 19.56 -13.28 -1.76
C ASN A 80 19.36 -12.52 -3.09
N THR A 81 19.14 -13.20 -4.20
CA THR A 81 18.85 -12.56 -5.50
C THR A 81 17.36 -12.25 -5.70
N LEU A 82 16.51 -12.80 -4.85
CA LEU A 82 15.05 -12.61 -4.88
C LEU A 82 14.57 -11.50 -3.94
N VAL A 83 15.51 -10.79 -3.34
CA VAL A 83 15.22 -9.66 -2.44
C VAL A 83 15.89 -8.38 -2.93
N THR A 84 15.25 -7.26 -2.64
CA THR A 84 15.82 -5.92 -2.88
C THR A 84 16.15 -5.28 -1.55
N VAL A 85 17.37 -4.77 -1.43
CA VAL A 85 17.86 -4.05 -0.26
C VAL A 85 18.64 -2.80 -0.70
N ASP A 86 18.78 -1.83 0.20
CA ASP A 86 19.70 -0.70 -0.03
C ASP A 86 21.13 -1.26 -0.20
N PRO A 87 21.94 -0.75 -1.14
CA PRO A 87 23.30 -1.25 -1.44
C PRO A 87 24.20 -1.47 -0.22
N LYS A 88 24.06 -0.65 0.81
CA LYS A 88 24.82 -0.80 2.07
C LYS A 88 24.50 -2.10 2.84
N TYR A 89 23.37 -2.76 2.53
CA TYR A 89 22.94 -4.02 3.15
C TYR A 89 23.14 -5.24 2.27
N ASN A 90 23.74 -5.11 1.08
CA ASN A 90 23.98 -6.24 0.18
C ASN A 90 24.82 -7.34 0.85
N GLY A 91 25.83 -6.97 1.62
CA GLY A 91 26.65 -7.91 2.38
C GLY A 91 25.84 -8.67 3.43
N LEU A 92 24.91 -8.00 4.11
CA LEU A 92 23.99 -8.59 5.07
C LEU A 92 23.01 -9.56 4.39
N ALA A 93 22.38 -9.17 3.29
CA ALA A 93 21.48 -10.02 2.53
C ALA A 93 22.18 -11.27 2.02
N SER A 94 23.38 -11.13 1.47
CA SER A 94 24.22 -12.25 1.05
C SER A 94 24.62 -13.17 2.21
N ASN A 95 24.92 -12.62 3.38
CA ASN A 95 25.23 -13.40 4.58
C ASN A 95 24.06 -14.27 5.04
N LEU A 96 22.85 -13.66 5.12
CA LEU A 96 21.66 -14.33 5.65
C LEU A 96 21.02 -15.30 4.66
N LEU A 97 21.01 -14.97 3.38
CA LEU A 97 20.21 -15.64 2.35
C LEU A 97 21.04 -16.33 1.27
N GLY A 98 22.30 -15.93 1.07
CA GLY A 98 23.13 -16.38 -0.06
C GLY A 98 23.43 -17.86 -0.11
N ARG A 99 23.22 -18.60 0.99
CA ARG A 99 23.44 -20.07 1.07
C ARG A 99 22.17 -20.88 0.88
N THR A 100 21.03 -20.25 0.66
CA THR A 100 19.73 -20.89 0.51
C THR A 100 19.29 -20.84 -0.95
N LEU A 101 19.00 -21.99 -1.51
CA LEU A 101 18.43 -22.16 -2.85
C LEU A 101 16.91 -22.13 -2.77
N VAL A 102 16.26 -21.36 -3.62
CA VAL A 102 14.80 -21.33 -3.74
C VAL A 102 14.39 -22.19 -4.92
N VAL A 103 13.42 -23.06 -4.70
CA VAL A 103 12.85 -23.95 -5.71
C VAL A 103 11.32 -23.79 -5.74
N ASP A 104 10.71 -24.23 -6.83
CA ASP A 104 9.25 -24.18 -7.01
C ASP A 104 8.49 -25.12 -6.07
N HIS A 105 8.83 -26.42 -6.09
CA HIS A 105 8.14 -27.48 -5.35
C HIS A 105 9.06 -28.39 -4.57
N ILE A 106 8.50 -29.05 -3.58
CA ILE A 106 9.23 -29.94 -2.68
C ILE A 106 9.89 -31.13 -3.41
N ASP A 107 9.26 -31.64 -4.47
CA ASP A 107 9.80 -32.78 -5.25
C ASP A 107 11.13 -32.41 -5.92
N HIS A 108 11.22 -31.24 -6.54
CA HIS A 108 12.47 -30.73 -7.10
C HIS A 108 13.51 -30.50 -5.98
N GLY A 109 13.05 -29.95 -4.84
CA GLY A 109 13.93 -29.78 -3.66
C GLY A 109 14.55 -31.09 -3.18
N ILE A 110 13.76 -32.17 -3.10
CA ILE A 110 14.23 -33.52 -2.71
C ILE A 110 15.23 -34.09 -3.73
N GLN A 111 14.91 -33.98 -5.03
CA GLN A 111 15.80 -34.46 -6.09
C GLN A 111 17.16 -33.74 -6.06
N ILE A 112 17.16 -32.41 -5.94
CA ILE A 112 18.36 -31.60 -5.84
C ILE A 112 19.14 -31.95 -4.58
N ALA A 113 18.47 -32.02 -3.41
CA ALA A 113 19.11 -32.40 -2.16
C ALA A 113 19.81 -33.76 -2.27
N GLY A 114 19.13 -34.77 -2.83
CA GLY A 114 19.70 -36.11 -3.05
C GLY A 114 20.90 -36.08 -3.98
N LYS A 115 20.80 -35.41 -5.15
CA LYS A 115 21.87 -35.29 -6.12
C LYS A 115 23.14 -34.66 -5.53
N TYR A 116 22.99 -33.65 -4.69
CA TYR A 116 24.11 -32.94 -4.07
C TYR A 116 24.41 -33.41 -2.63
N LYS A 117 24.07 -34.66 -2.29
CA LYS A 117 24.42 -35.34 -1.04
C LYS A 117 24.01 -34.54 0.20
N GLN A 118 22.82 -33.96 0.17
CA GLN A 118 22.23 -33.19 1.28
C GLN A 118 23.14 -32.02 1.77
N SER A 119 23.89 -31.40 0.85
CA SER A 119 24.85 -30.33 1.23
C SER A 119 24.29 -28.92 1.03
N ILE A 120 23.12 -28.78 0.40
CA ILE A 120 22.51 -27.48 0.06
C ILE A 120 21.29 -27.26 0.96
N ARG A 121 21.15 -26.03 1.44
CA ARG A 121 19.91 -25.58 2.08
C ARG A 121 18.93 -25.13 1.02
N ILE A 122 17.74 -25.72 0.99
CA ILE A 122 16.74 -25.49 -0.03
C ILE A 122 15.44 -25.06 0.64
N VAL A 123 14.75 -24.09 0.06
CA VAL A 123 13.40 -23.67 0.47
C VAL A 123 12.50 -23.64 -0.76
N THR A 124 11.24 -24.09 -0.61
CA THR A 124 10.25 -24.01 -1.67
C THR A 124 9.44 -22.72 -1.61
N LEU A 125 8.70 -22.40 -2.67
CA LEU A 125 7.77 -21.27 -2.66
C LEU A 125 6.66 -21.40 -1.61
N GLU A 126 6.30 -22.63 -1.25
CA GLU A 126 5.28 -22.93 -0.24
C GLU A 126 5.83 -22.92 1.19
N GLY A 127 7.15 -22.77 1.34
CA GLY A 127 7.81 -22.61 2.64
C GLY A 127 8.29 -23.91 3.28
N GLU A 128 8.40 -25.02 2.51
CA GLU A 128 9.10 -26.18 3.00
C GLU A 128 10.62 -25.94 2.96
N LEU A 129 11.31 -26.44 3.98
CA LEU A 129 12.73 -26.25 4.17
C LEU A 129 13.45 -27.59 4.23
N ILE A 130 14.45 -27.76 3.39
CA ILE A 130 15.38 -28.90 3.44
C ILE A 130 16.74 -28.36 3.89
N ASN A 131 17.20 -28.81 5.03
CA ASN A 131 18.50 -28.39 5.58
C ASN A 131 19.63 -29.32 5.12
N PRO A 132 20.86 -28.80 5.09
CA PRO A 132 22.04 -29.66 5.00
C PRO A 132 21.98 -30.76 6.07
N GLY A 133 22.32 -32.00 5.68
CA GLY A 133 22.17 -33.16 6.55
C GLY A 133 20.82 -33.85 6.48
N GLY A 134 19.86 -33.34 5.67
CA GLY A 134 18.64 -34.04 5.27
C GLY A 134 17.41 -33.83 6.14
N SER A 135 17.48 -32.98 7.18
CA SER A 135 16.25 -32.64 7.92
C SER A 135 15.30 -31.81 7.07
N MET A 136 14.02 -32.12 7.16
CA MET A 136 12.97 -31.44 6.42
C MET A 136 11.98 -30.80 7.40
N THR A 137 11.56 -29.58 7.09
CA THR A 137 10.52 -28.87 7.84
C THR A 137 9.48 -28.40 6.83
N GLY A 138 8.21 -28.68 7.10
CA GLY A 138 7.10 -28.30 6.24
C GLY A 138 5.78 -28.39 7.02
N GLY A 139 4.70 -28.06 6.35
CA GLY A 139 3.35 -28.04 6.90
C GLY A 139 2.63 -26.75 6.53
N ALA A 140 1.35 -26.63 6.94
CA ALA A 140 0.57 -25.43 6.63
C ALA A 140 1.22 -24.18 7.24
N PHE A 141 1.57 -23.23 6.39
CA PHE A 141 2.11 -21.94 6.82
C PHE A 141 0.97 -21.13 7.46
N LYS A 142 1.04 -20.92 8.78
CA LYS A 142 0.05 -20.08 9.47
C LYS A 142 0.37 -18.61 9.15
N ASN A 143 -0.52 -17.93 8.47
CA ASN A 143 -0.42 -16.50 8.10
C ASN A 143 -0.24 -15.50 9.26
N THR A 144 -0.21 -16.00 10.50
CA THR A 144 -0.19 -15.14 11.71
C THR A 144 1.17 -14.51 12.03
N SER A 145 2.25 -14.95 11.40
CA SER A 145 3.62 -14.49 11.69
C SER A 145 4.35 -13.87 10.50
N ASN A 146 3.67 -13.66 9.38
CA ASN A 146 4.29 -13.20 8.13
C ASN A 146 4.66 -11.70 8.21
N LEU A 147 5.88 -11.40 8.68
CA LEU A 147 6.35 -10.01 8.89
C LEU A 147 6.55 -9.25 7.58
N LEU A 148 7.02 -9.92 6.53
CA LEU A 148 7.24 -9.30 5.22
C LEU A 148 5.91 -8.97 4.55
N SER A 149 4.94 -9.87 4.59
CA SER A 149 3.60 -9.65 4.06
C SER A 149 2.87 -8.51 4.77
N ARG A 150 2.91 -8.48 6.11
CA ARG A 150 2.31 -7.40 6.90
C ARG A 150 2.88 -6.03 6.55
N ARG A 151 4.18 -5.95 6.37
CA ARG A 151 4.83 -4.69 6.00
C ARG A 151 4.35 -4.20 4.65
N ARG A 152 4.31 -5.07 3.64
CA ARG A 152 3.81 -4.72 2.32
C ARG A 152 2.35 -4.27 2.38
N GLU A 153 1.51 -4.99 3.13
CA GLU A 153 0.10 -4.63 3.33
C GLU A 153 -0.05 -3.24 3.97
N ILE A 154 0.76 -2.92 4.99
CA ILE A 154 0.78 -1.59 5.60
C ILE A 154 1.15 -0.52 4.57
N GLU A 155 2.22 -0.72 3.78
CA GLU A 155 2.65 0.23 2.75
C GLU A 155 1.58 0.43 1.66
N GLU A 156 0.87 -0.63 1.27
CA GLU A 156 -0.25 -0.57 0.31
C GLU A 156 -1.45 0.19 0.89
N LEU A 157 -1.80 -0.09 2.15
CA LEU A 157 -2.88 0.60 2.85
C LEU A 157 -2.58 2.08 3.09
N GLU A 158 -1.35 2.43 3.44
CA GLU A 158 -0.92 3.83 3.58
C GLU A 158 -1.08 4.61 2.27
N LYS A 159 -0.67 4.02 1.14
CA LYS A 159 -0.87 4.62 -0.20
C LYS A 159 -2.35 4.76 -0.54
N ALA A 160 -3.15 3.76 -0.23
CA ALA A 160 -4.60 3.81 -0.45
C ALA A 160 -5.26 4.91 0.39
N VAL A 161 -4.88 5.05 1.65
CA VAL A 161 -5.37 6.12 2.55
C VAL A 161 -4.99 7.50 2.01
N GLN A 162 -3.76 7.70 1.54
CA GLN A 162 -3.35 8.99 0.96
C GLN A 162 -4.15 9.33 -0.29
N LYS A 163 -4.38 8.34 -1.18
CA LYS A 163 -5.19 8.52 -2.38
C LYS A 163 -6.63 8.88 -2.04
N LEU A 164 -7.23 8.18 -1.08
CA LEU A 164 -8.61 8.45 -0.65
C LEU A 164 -8.74 9.83 0.00
N LYS A 165 -7.77 10.25 0.81
CA LYS A 165 -7.75 11.61 1.39
C LYS A 165 -7.69 12.70 0.32
N ALA A 166 -6.88 12.52 -0.73
CA ALA A 166 -6.82 13.46 -1.84
C ALA A 166 -8.18 13.54 -2.56
N GLN A 167 -8.80 12.40 -2.87
CA GLN A 167 -10.12 12.35 -3.49
C GLN A 167 -11.20 13.00 -2.61
N MET A 168 -11.13 12.81 -1.31
CA MET A 168 -12.07 13.42 -0.36
C MET A 168 -11.94 14.95 -0.39
N ASN A 169 -10.72 15.49 -0.36
CA ASN A 169 -10.50 16.94 -0.44
C ASN A 169 -11.04 17.52 -1.76
N ASP A 170 -10.80 16.87 -2.89
CA ASP A 170 -11.30 17.31 -4.20
C ASP A 170 -12.84 17.32 -4.24
N LEU A 171 -13.48 16.30 -3.64
CA LEU A 171 -14.93 16.23 -3.53
C LEU A 171 -15.49 17.31 -2.61
N GLU A 172 -14.84 17.58 -1.47
CA GLU A 172 -15.27 18.64 -0.55
C GLU A 172 -15.19 20.02 -1.21
N GLN A 173 -14.09 20.28 -1.95
CA GLN A 173 -13.98 21.52 -2.73
C GLN A 173 -15.09 21.64 -3.78
N SER A 174 -15.31 20.59 -4.59
CA SER A 174 -16.36 20.56 -5.59
C SER A 174 -17.75 20.75 -4.97
N LEU A 175 -18.00 20.15 -3.80
CA LEU A 175 -19.26 20.31 -3.06
C LEU A 175 -19.43 21.76 -2.58
N SER A 176 -18.37 22.38 -2.05
CA SER A 176 -18.38 23.78 -1.62
C SER A 176 -18.72 24.71 -2.78
N GLU A 177 -18.07 24.53 -3.94
CA GLU A 177 -18.34 25.32 -5.15
C GLU A 177 -19.79 25.17 -5.63
N LYS A 178 -20.32 23.94 -5.62
CA LYS A 178 -21.71 23.67 -6.00
C LYS A 178 -22.70 24.30 -5.02
N ARG A 179 -22.40 24.29 -3.72
CA ARG A 179 -23.22 24.93 -2.69
C ARG A 179 -23.28 26.45 -2.90
N THR A 180 -22.12 27.09 -3.16
CA THR A 180 -22.05 28.52 -3.43
C THR A 180 -22.84 28.90 -4.69
N LYS A 181 -22.68 28.15 -5.79
CA LYS A 181 -23.48 28.35 -7.02
C LYS A 181 -24.99 28.20 -6.74
N ARG A 182 -25.38 27.19 -5.96
CA ARG A 182 -26.79 26.96 -5.60
C ARG A 182 -27.36 28.16 -4.83
N THR A 183 -26.62 28.67 -3.86
CA THR A 183 -27.04 29.86 -3.10
C THR A 183 -27.21 31.06 -4.02
N GLY A 184 -26.26 31.33 -4.91
CA GLY A 184 -26.40 32.42 -5.88
C GLY A 184 -27.58 32.25 -6.86
N TYR A 185 -27.92 31.02 -7.23
CA TYR A 185 -29.14 30.78 -8.02
C TYR A 185 -30.44 31.06 -7.24
N TYR A 186 -30.51 30.71 -5.95
CA TYR A 186 -31.66 31.07 -5.12
C TYR A 186 -31.84 32.57 -5.00
N GLU A 187 -30.77 33.33 -4.75
CA GLU A 187 -30.81 34.79 -4.70
C GLU A 187 -31.33 35.37 -6.03
N LYS A 188 -30.83 34.86 -7.15
CA LYS A 188 -31.29 35.30 -8.48
C LYS A 188 -32.74 34.96 -8.75
N ILE A 189 -33.22 33.80 -8.29
CA ILE A 189 -34.61 33.41 -8.41
C ILE A 189 -35.52 34.39 -7.63
N GLU A 190 -35.14 34.77 -6.41
CA GLU A 190 -35.92 35.72 -5.62
C GLU A 190 -35.98 37.11 -6.29
N LEU A 191 -34.86 37.61 -6.79
CA LEU A 191 -34.83 38.87 -7.57
C LEU A 191 -35.76 38.82 -8.78
N LEU A 192 -35.68 37.73 -9.56
CA LEU A 192 -36.56 37.57 -10.75
C LEU A 192 -38.02 37.45 -10.38
N LYS A 193 -38.38 36.86 -9.26
CA LYS A 193 -39.75 36.82 -8.76
C LYS A 193 -40.28 38.23 -8.42
N GLU A 194 -39.44 39.05 -7.76
CA GLU A 194 -39.81 40.44 -7.47
C GLU A 194 -40.03 41.28 -8.75
N GLU A 195 -39.11 41.14 -9.73
CA GLU A 195 -39.25 41.82 -11.02
C GLU A 195 -40.51 41.38 -11.78
N LEU A 196 -40.79 40.08 -11.78
CA LEU A 196 -41.97 39.51 -12.38
C LEU A 196 -43.24 40.06 -11.72
N GLN A 197 -43.27 40.13 -10.39
CA GLN A 197 -44.41 40.71 -9.65
C GLN A 197 -44.64 42.15 -10.00
N LYS A 198 -43.58 42.98 -10.11
CA LYS A 198 -43.67 44.37 -10.54
C LYS A 198 -44.22 44.49 -11.98
N ALA A 199 -43.72 43.63 -12.88
CA ALA A 199 -44.20 43.61 -14.27
C ALA A 199 -45.69 43.23 -14.36
N TYR A 200 -46.17 42.27 -13.59
CA TYR A 200 -47.57 41.91 -13.52
C TYR A 200 -48.46 43.08 -13.02
N VAL A 201 -48.02 43.82 -12.00
CA VAL A 201 -48.75 45.02 -11.53
C VAL A 201 -48.87 46.06 -12.63
N VAL A 202 -47.78 46.36 -13.30
CA VAL A 202 -47.77 47.30 -14.42
C VAL A 202 -48.70 46.83 -15.55
N GLN A 203 -48.63 45.58 -15.93
CA GLN A 203 -49.45 44.96 -16.97
C GLN A 203 -50.94 45.06 -16.62
N ASN A 204 -51.34 44.72 -15.40
CA ASN A 204 -52.73 44.79 -14.94
C ASN A 204 -53.25 46.22 -14.91
N THR A 205 -52.39 47.17 -14.46
CA THR A 205 -52.76 48.58 -14.48
C THR A 205 -52.97 49.10 -15.90
N ALA A 206 -52.08 48.74 -16.82
CA ALA A 206 -52.21 49.11 -18.24
C ALA A 206 -53.48 48.52 -18.88
N LYS A 207 -53.81 47.24 -18.54
CA LYS A 207 -55.02 46.60 -19.02
C LYS A 207 -56.28 47.29 -18.49
N MET A 208 -56.33 47.60 -17.19
CA MET A 208 -57.42 48.35 -16.62
C MET A 208 -57.64 49.72 -17.25
N ASN A 209 -56.56 50.44 -17.53
CA ASN A 209 -56.61 51.73 -18.20
C ASN A 209 -57.12 51.60 -19.64
N LEU A 210 -56.73 50.55 -20.35
CA LEU A 210 -57.26 50.26 -21.69
C LEU A 210 -58.73 49.96 -21.65
N ASP A 211 -59.23 49.07 -20.79
CA ASP A 211 -60.63 48.71 -20.62
C ASP A 211 -61.44 49.95 -20.30
N GLN A 212 -60.95 50.85 -19.42
CA GLN A 212 -61.64 52.14 -19.13
C GLN A 212 -61.66 53.07 -20.32
N ALA A 213 -60.62 53.13 -21.13
CA ALA A 213 -60.60 53.97 -22.32
C ALA A 213 -61.62 53.45 -23.37
N GLU A 214 -61.62 52.13 -23.60
CA GLU A 214 -62.59 51.49 -24.51
C GLU A 214 -64.04 51.73 -24.07
N ALA A 215 -64.36 51.60 -22.77
CA ALA A 215 -65.66 51.89 -22.23
C ALA A 215 -66.09 53.36 -22.45
N LYS A 216 -65.13 54.32 -22.28
CA LYS A 216 -65.38 55.73 -22.54
C LYS A 216 -65.68 56.01 -24.02
N ILE A 217 -64.92 55.36 -24.93
CA ILE A 217 -65.18 55.50 -26.39
C ILE A 217 -66.52 54.97 -26.72
N HIS A 218 -66.92 53.79 -26.28
CA HIS A 218 -68.26 53.21 -26.53
C HIS A 218 -69.40 54.08 -25.99
N THR A 219 -69.20 54.67 -24.83
CA THR A 219 -70.18 55.60 -24.25
C THR A 219 -70.32 56.85 -25.08
N SER A 220 -69.23 57.41 -25.61
CA SER A 220 -69.24 58.59 -26.47
C SER A 220 -69.84 58.31 -27.86
N GLU A 221 -69.60 57.13 -28.44
CA GLU A 221 -70.16 56.69 -29.72
C GLU A 221 -71.71 56.57 -29.61
N ASN A 222 -72.20 55.99 -28.49
CA ASN A 222 -73.60 55.90 -28.26
C ASN A 222 -74.27 57.30 -28.12
N MET A 223 -73.65 58.29 -27.44
CA MET A 223 -74.13 59.66 -27.30
C MET A 223 -74.13 60.45 -28.62
N ILE A 224 -73.39 60.07 -29.61
CA ILE A 224 -73.35 60.73 -30.95
C ILE A 224 -74.42 60.14 -31.88
N SER A 225 -74.84 58.91 -31.65
CA SER A 225 -75.81 58.17 -32.47
C SER A 225 -77.26 58.44 -32.13
N ASP A 226 -77.51 59.06 -30.95
CA ASP A 226 -78.84 59.59 -30.52
C ASP A 226 -78.96 61.07 -30.92
#